data_274e76be4d352da8a894f379d08c7479
#
_entry.id   274e76be4d352da8a894f379d08c7479
#
_cell.length_a   1.000
_cell.length_b   1.000
_cell.length_c   1.000
_cell.angle_alpha   90.00
_cell.angle_beta   90.00
_cell.angle_gamma   90.00
#
_symmetry.space_group_name_H-M   'P 1'
#
loop_
_entity.id
_entity.type
_entity.pdbx_description
1 polymer ?
#
loop_
_entity_poly.entity_id
_entity_poly.type
_entity_poly.pdbx_seq_one_letter_code
_entity_poly.pdbx_strand_id
1 'polypeptide(L)'
;MSSMAVAMSTMAVAETAASWKFAISGDSRNCGDIVMPAVAQGVRQSGAEFYWHLGDFRAIYTFDEDMVPPAQLGLSTKPMTISQYESAAWPDFLAHQIAPFGDLPVFLSPGNHETIPPATRDEYLAQFADWLDVPLLREQRLKDDPQDHKLRAYYHWVKGNVDFIALDNASGDQFDAAQMKWIHSAIDRDEKSDQIRTIVVGMHEALPGSFGDSHSMSESGQGERSGRQVYEALLHFQNSAHKHVYVFASHAHFFMEDVFRTETWKGNVLPGWIVGTAGAVRYRLPPGVKAGPKALANVYGFIVVTVEIDGSISTSFQQLMLDDLLHANPDLPEPLVRWCYEQNRQQ
;
A
#
# COMPACT_ATOMS: atom_id res chain seq x y z
N MET A 1 5.71 20.59 -67.63
CA MET A 1 5.02 20.96 -66.40
C MET A 1 5.56 20.03 -65.31
N SER A 2 6.48 20.53 -64.48
CA SER A 2 7.17 19.75 -63.46
C SER A 2 6.48 19.98 -62.10
N SER A 3 5.92 18.93 -61.52
CA SER A 3 5.21 18.97 -60.24
C SER A 3 6.20 18.76 -59.12
N MET A 4 6.45 19.78 -58.32
CA MET A 4 7.25 19.73 -57.10
C MET A 4 6.39 19.20 -55.94
N ALA A 5 6.67 18.00 -55.45
CA ALA A 5 6.07 17.47 -54.22
C ALA A 5 6.80 18.07 -53.00
N VAL A 6 6.08 18.85 -52.21
CA VAL A 6 6.56 19.33 -50.89
C VAL A 6 6.36 18.22 -49.87
N ALA A 7 7.45 17.66 -49.37
CA ALA A 7 7.41 16.75 -48.26
C ALA A 7 7.22 17.54 -46.93
N MET A 8 6.05 17.45 -46.34
CA MET A 8 5.82 17.93 -44.98
C MET A 8 6.42 16.91 -44.00
N SER A 9 7.53 17.30 -43.39
CA SER A 9 8.11 16.57 -42.25
C SER A 9 7.29 16.90 -40.98
N THR A 10 6.48 15.95 -40.51
CA THR A 10 5.85 16.03 -39.19
C THR A 10 6.91 15.79 -38.13
N MET A 11 7.41 16.86 -37.52
CA MET A 11 8.15 16.73 -36.27
C MET A 11 7.19 16.20 -35.21
N ALA A 12 7.35 14.93 -34.81
CA ALA A 12 6.78 14.42 -33.59
C ALA A 12 7.40 15.21 -32.42
N VAL A 13 6.60 16.05 -31.79
CA VAL A 13 6.97 16.64 -30.50
C VAL A 13 7.09 15.47 -29.53
N ALA A 14 8.30 15.14 -29.13
CA ALA A 14 8.51 14.21 -28.03
C ALA A 14 7.86 14.86 -26.81
N GLU A 15 6.79 14.27 -26.33
CA GLU A 15 6.18 14.64 -25.06
C GLU A 15 7.28 14.46 -24.00
N THR A 16 7.75 15.59 -23.46
CA THR A 16 8.76 15.54 -22.38
C THR A 16 8.09 14.85 -21.21
N ALA A 17 8.53 13.64 -20.91
CA ALA A 17 8.06 12.91 -19.74
C ALA A 17 8.20 13.85 -18.53
N ALA A 18 7.08 14.19 -17.90
CA ALA A 18 7.04 14.99 -16.70
C ALA A 18 7.09 14.07 -15.47
N SER A 19 7.57 14.59 -14.34
CA SER A 19 7.41 13.90 -13.06
C SER A 19 5.92 13.73 -12.76
N TRP A 20 5.56 12.60 -12.11
CA TRP A 20 4.19 12.29 -11.76
C TRP A 20 4.13 11.72 -10.34
N LYS A 21 2.93 11.58 -9.79
CA LYS A 21 2.77 11.22 -8.38
C LYS A 21 1.81 10.06 -8.18
N PHE A 22 2.06 9.29 -7.12
CA PHE A 22 1.09 8.38 -6.53
C PHE A 22 1.05 8.53 -5.02
N ALA A 23 0.02 7.98 -4.38
CA ALA A 23 -0.09 7.99 -2.94
C ALA A 23 -0.23 6.56 -2.39
N ILE A 24 0.24 6.34 -1.15
CA ILE A 24 0.30 5.02 -0.54
C ILE A 24 0.15 5.11 0.98
N SER A 25 -0.64 4.20 1.56
CA SER A 25 -0.71 3.87 2.99
C SER A 25 -1.43 2.53 3.18
N GLY A 26 -1.52 2.04 4.41
CA GLY A 26 -2.26 0.84 4.77
C GLY A 26 -2.83 0.92 6.18
N ASP A 27 -3.43 -0.18 6.66
CA ASP A 27 -4.00 -0.30 8.00
C ASP A 27 -5.13 0.71 8.26
N SER A 28 -6.21 0.57 7.50
CA SER A 28 -7.38 1.45 7.63
C SER A 28 -8.47 0.91 8.57
N ARG A 29 -8.27 -0.23 9.21
CA ARG A 29 -9.19 -0.78 10.22
C ARG A 29 -9.40 0.16 11.41
N ASN A 30 -10.36 -0.13 12.27
CA ASN A 30 -10.76 0.60 13.47
C ASN A 30 -11.47 1.95 13.18
N CYS A 31 -10.79 2.91 12.59
CA CYS A 31 -11.30 4.26 12.33
C CYS A 31 -11.18 4.66 10.84
N GLY A 32 -11.17 3.69 9.94
CA GLY A 32 -10.97 3.92 8.50
C GLY A 32 -12.07 4.74 7.85
N ASP A 33 -13.32 4.59 8.26
CA ASP A 33 -14.44 5.38 7.72
C ASP A 33 -14.31 6.88 8.03
N ILE A 34 -13.48 7.20 9.02
CA ILE A 34 -13.20 8.57 9.42
C ILE A 34 -11.91 9.08 8.78
N VAL A 35 -10.89 8.22 8.70
CA VAL A 35 -9.57 8.62 8.22
C VAL A 35 -9.47 8.58 6.69
N MET A 36 -10.02 7.54 6.04
CA MET A 36 -9.89 7.36 4.61
C MET A 36 -10.57 8.43 3.74
N PRO A 37 -11.71 9.02 4.11
CA PRO A 37 -12.23 10.20 3.39
C PRO A 37 -11.26 11.37 3.38
N ALA A 38 -10.55 11.63 4.49
CA ALA A 38 -9.51 12.67 4.55
C ALA A 38 -8.26 12.28 3.74
N VAL A 39 -7.85 11.00 3.76
CA VAL A 39 -6.81 10.48 2.86
C VAL A 39 -7.21 10.71 1.41
N ALA A 40 -8.42 10.31 0.99
CA ALA A 40 -8.91 10.48 -0.37
C ALA A 40 -8.92 11.95 -0.83
N GLN A 41 -9.33 12.86 0.06
CA GLN A 41 -9.29 14.29 -0.22
C GLN A 41 -7.85 14.79 -0.42
N GLY A 42 -6.93 14.44 0.50
CA GLY A 42 -5.53 14.84 0.42
C GLY A 42 -4.81 14.24 -0.79
N VAL A 43 -5.09 12.99 -1.15
CA VAL A 43 -4.55 12.32 -2.35
C VAL A 43 -4.96 13.07 -3.62
N ARG A 44 -6.25 13.42 -3.76
CA ARG A 44 -6.71 14.22 -4.92
C ARG A 44 -6.06 15.60 -4.96
N GLN A 45 -5.93 16.26 -3.82
CA GLN A 45 -5.29 17.59 -3.73
C GLN A 45 -3.80 17.55 -4.06
N SER A 46 -3.12 16.43 -3.80
CA SER A 46 -1.70 16.27 -4.11
C SER A 46 -1.41 16.13 -5.61
N GLY A 47 -2.43 15.83 -6.41
CA GLY A 47 -2.30 15.52 -7.83
C GLY A 47 -1.74 14.11 -8.08
N ALA A 48 -1.86 13.19 -7.12
CA ALA A 48 -1.52 11.78 -7.31
C ALA A 48 -2.46 11.13 -8.34
N GLU A 49 -1.91 10.27 -9.19
CA GLU A 49 -2.65 9.63 -10.28
C GLU A 49 -3.31 8.32 -9.86
N PHE A 50 -2.92 7.75 -8.72
CA PHE A 50 -3.56 6.62 -8.07
C PHE A 50 -3.22 6.58 -6.58
N TYR A 51 -3.99 5.78 -5.84
CA TYR A 51 -3.72 5.43 -4.46
C TYR A 51 -3.48 3.92 -4.33
N TRP A 52 -2.50 3.51 -3.50
CA TRP A 52 -2.21 2.12 -3.22
C TRP A 52 -2.41 1.81 -1.74
N HIS A 53 -3.35 0.91 -1.43
CA HIS A 53 -3.64 0.45 -0.08
C HIS A 53 -2.88 -0.84 0.23
N LEU A 54 -2.11 -0.86 1.31
CA LEU A 54 -1.21 -1.96 1.66
C LEU A 54 -1.80 -2.98 2.66
N GLY A 55 -3.13 -3.13 2.68
CA GLY A 55 -3.79 -4.17 3.47
C GLY A 55 -4.32 -3.70 4.82
N ASP A 56 -4.98 -4.62 5.53
CA ASP A 56 -5.69 -4.42 6.80
C ASP A 56 -6.83 -3.39 6.66
N PHE A 57 -7.83 -3.77 5.86
CA PHE A 57 -8.99 -2.92 5.55
C PHE A 57 -9.96 -2.79 6.71
N ARG A 58 -10.20 -3.91 7.42
CA ARG A 58 -11.11 -4.05 8.55
C ARG A 58 -10.54 -4.99 9.60
N ALA A 59 -10.97 -4.82 10.84
CA ALA A 59 -10.48 -5.65 11.97
C ALA A 59 -10.89 -7.14 11.85
N ILE A 60 -12.00 -7.45 11.22
CA ILE A 60 -12.57 -8.77 10.92
C ILE A 60 -12.88 -9.60 12.16
N TYR A 61 -11.94 -9.94 13.03
CA TYR A 61 -12.17 -10.78 14.22
C TYR A 61 -12.50 -9.97 15.50
N THR A 62 -12.51 -8.65 15.43
CA THR A 62 -13.00 -7.71 16.44
C THR A 62 -13.81 -6.62 15.75
N PHE A 63 -14.60 -5.85 16.50
CA PHE A 63 -15.33 -4.74 15.91
C PHE A 63 -14.40 -3.55 15.61
N ASP A 64 -14.64 -2.91 14.45
CA ASP A 64 -14.11 -1.58 14.19
C ASP A 64 -14.91 -0.51 14.96
N GLU A 65 -14.23 0.45 15.54
CA GLU A 65 -14.84 1.47 16.38
C GLU A 65 -15.70 2.48 15.60
N ASP A 66 -15.47 2.61 14.30
CA ASP A 66 -16.29 3.42 13.40
C ASP A 66 -17.60 2.73 13.00
N MET A 67 -17.62 1.39 12.94
CA MET A 67 -18.84 0.60 12.70
C MET A 67 -19.63 0.33 13.98
N VAL A 68 -18.95 0.15 15.11
CA VAL A 68 -19.55 -0.11 16.43
C VAL A 68 -18.92 0.84 17.45
N PRO A 69 -19.41 2.08 17.54
CA PRO A 69 -18.82 3.10 18.41
C PRO A 69 -18.76 2.67 19.88
N PRO A 70 -17.70 3.06 20.61
CA PRO A 70 -17.57 2.79 22.03
C PRO A 70 -18.76 3.31 22.83
N ALA A 71 -19.26 2.52 23.79
CA ALA A 71 -20.46 2.83 24.58
C ALA A 71 -20.37 4.17 25.35
N GLN A 72 -19.17 4.59 25.77
CA GLN A 72 -18.95 5.84 26.49
C GLN A 72 -19.21 7.11 25.65
N LEU A 73 -19.37 6.98 24.33
CA LEU A 73 -19.67 8.14 23.47
C LEU A 73 -21.15 8.54 23.51
N GLY A 74 -22.02 7.73 24.13
CA GLY A 74 -23.46 7.99 24.17
C GLY A 74 -24.16 7.92 22.80
N LEU A 75 -23.49 7.36 21.79
CA LEU A 75 -24.04 7.18 20.45
C LEU A 75 -24.94 5.95 20.44
N SER A 76 -26.18 6.11 19.90
CA SER A 76 -27.10 4.98 19.74
C SER A 76 -26.65 4.11 18.60
N THR A 77 -26.15 2.91 18.92
CA THR A 77 -25.83 1.87 17.94
C THR A 77 -26.76 0.69 18.11
N LYS A 78 -27.16 0.06 17.01
CA LYS A 78 -27.84 -1.24 17.09
C LYS A 78 -26.81 -2.27 17.54
N PRO A 79 -27.16 -3.15 18.51
CA PRO A 79 -26.31 -4.29 18.82
C PRO A 79 -26.05 -5.12 17.54
N MET A 80 -24.78 -5.39 17.27
CA MET A 80 -24.35 -6.20 16.14
C MET A 80 -23.60 -7.41 16.67
N THR A 81 -23.88 -8.60 16.13
CA THR A 81 -23.07 -9.78 16.41
C THR A 81 -21.78 -9.73 15.59
N ILE A 82 -20.76 -10.46 16.03
CA ILE A 82 -19.50 -10.54 15.28
C ILE A 82 -19.72 -11.06 13.85
N SER A 83 -20.58 -12.06 13.66
CA SER A 83 -20.89 -12.59 12.33
C SER A 83 -21.62 -11.58 11.42
N GLN A 84 -22.47 -10.71 11.99
CA GLN A 84 -23.11 -9.63 11.22
C GLN A 84 -22.07 -8.58 10.81
N TYR A 85 -21.15 -8.26 11.72
CA TYR A 85 -20.04 -7.35 11.44
C TYR A 85 -19.13 -7.93 10.35
N GLU A 86 -18.65 -9.18 10.49
CA GLU A 86 -17.81 -9.85 9.48
C GLU A 86 -18.45 -9.80 8.08
N SER A 87 -19.78 -10.08 8.00
CA SER A 87 -20.51 -10.03 6.73
C SER A 87 -20.65 -8.62 6.15
N ALA A 88 -20.59 -7.58 6.98
CA ALA A 88 -20.73 -6.18 6.58
C ALA A 88 -19.38 -5.50 6.32
N ALA A 89 -18.31 -5.96 6.92
CA ALA A 89 -17.02 -5.28 7.01
C ALA A 89 -16.42 -4.90 5.65
N TRP A 90 -16.29 -5.83 4.72
CA TRP A 90 -15.74 -5.53 3.39
C TRP A 90 -16.68 -4.72 2.49
N PRO A 91 -18.00 -4.98 2.42
CA PRO A 91 -18.94 -4.06 1.76
C PRO A 91 -18.86 -2.64 2.32
N ASP A 92 -18.74 -2.50 3.63
CA ASP A 92 -18.60 -1.21 4.30
C ASP A 92 -17.28 -0.50 3.97
N PHE A 93 -16.16 -1.21 3.97
CA PHE A 93 -14.87 -0.70 3.49
C PHE A 93 -14.98 -0.11 2.07
N LEU A 94 -15.62 -0.83 1.15
CA LEU A 94 -15.80 -0.33 -0.21
C LEU A 94 -16.67 0.93 -0.26
N ALA A 95 -17.74 0.98 0.53
CA ALA A 95 -18.67 2.09 0.55
C ALA A 95 -18.14 3.36 1.22
N HIS A 96 -17.37 3.21 2.31
CA HIS A 96 -16.97 4.34 3.15
C HIS A 96 -15.48 4.70 3.05
N GLN A 97 -14.62 3.74 2.67
CA GLN A 97 -13.19 3.99 2.59
C GLN A 97 -12.68 4.09 1.15
N ILE A 98 -13.24 3.33 0.20
CA ILE A 98 -12.82 3.36 -1.20
C ILE A 98 -13.65 4.31 -2.05
N ALA A 99 -14.98 4.32 -1.92
CA ALA A 99 -15.86 5.21 -2.69
C ALA A 99 -15.47 6.70 -2.59
N PRO A 100 -14.93 7.25 -1.47
CA PRO A 100 -14.46 8.63 -1.40
C PRO A 100 -13.35 9.00 -2.41
N PHE A 101 -12.62 8.03 -2.98
CA PHE A 101 -11.61 8.30 -4.02
C PHE A 101 -12.25 8.66 -5.38
N GLY A 102 -13.55 8.34 -5.59
CA GLY A 102 -14.23 8.63 -6.85
C GLY A 102 -13.61 7.89 -8.03
N ASP A 103 -13.26 8.61 -9.07
CA ASP A 103 -12.66 8.04 -10.30
C ASP A 103 -11.14 7.80 -10.20
N LEU A 104 -10.51 8.18 -9.08
CA LEU A 104 -9.08 7.94 -8.88
C LEU A 104 -8.83 6.42 -8.74
N PRO A 105 -7.95 5.80 -9.54
CA PRO A 105 -7.62 4.40 -9.41
C PRO A 105 -7.09 4.05 -8.01
N VAL A 106 -7.62 2.96 -7.43
CA VAL A 106 -7.16 2.42 -6.15
C VAL A 106 -6.68 0.99 -6.38
N PHE A 107 -5.43 0.70 -5.96
CA PHE A 107 -4.86 -0.64 -5.96
C PHE A 107 -4.89 -1.20 -4.53
N LEU A 108 -5.23 -2.49 -4.39
CA LEU A 108 -5.43 -3.13 -3.10
C LEU A 108 -4.43 -4.30 -2.93
N SER A 109 -3.59 -4.24 -1.91
CA SER A 109 -2.82 -5.39 -1.42
C SER A 109 -3.51 -5.99 -0.19
N PRO A 110 -3.48 -7.29 0.05
CA PRO A 110 -4.05 -7.86 1.26
C PRO A 110 -3.15 -7.63 2.48
N GLY A 111 -3.77 -7.51 3.65
CA GLY A 111 -3.12 -7.66 4.94
C GLY A 111 -3.48 -8.98 5.62
N ASN A 112 -3.00 -9.19 6.84
CA ASN A 112 -3.29 -10.41 7.58
C ASN A 112 -4.77 -10.49 7.99
N HIS A 113 -5.45 -9.37 8.19
CA HIS A 113 -6.89 -9.34 8.48
C HIS A 113 -7.75 -9.80 7.29
N GLU A 114 -7.25 -9.79 6.07
CA GLU A 114 -7.94 -10.27 4.87
C GLU A 114 -7.64 -11.74 4.56
N THR A 115 -6.56 -12.33 5.08
CA THR A 115 -6.05 -13.60 4.55
C THR A 115 -5.83 -14.69 5.59
N ILE A 116 -6.00 -14.38 6.88
CA ILE A 116 -5.93 -15.36 7.98
C ILE A 116 -7.29 -15.48 8.68
N PRO A 117 -7.59 -16.64 9.34
CA PRO A 117 -8.88 -16.88 9.97
C PRO A 117 -9.33 -15.74 10.91
N PRO A 118 -10.64 -15.36 10.88
CA PRO A 118 -11.74 -16.05 10.19
C PRO A 118 -11.80 -15.81 8.67
N ALA A 119 -11.09 -14.80 8.12
CA ALA A 119 -10.99 -14.58 6.69
C ALA A 119 -10.01 -15.56 6.02
N THR A 120 -10.08 -15.66 4.70
CA THR A 120 -9.19 -16.50 3.90
C THR A 120 -8.76 -15.78 2.62
N ARG A 121 -7.60 -16.17 2.08
CA ARG A 121 -7.13 -15.66 0.77
C ARG A 121 -8.16 -15.86 -0.34
N ASP A 122 -8.88 -16.98 -0.35
CA ASP A 122 -9.88 -17.28 -1.39
C ASP A 122 -11.11 -16.36 -1.26
N GLU A 123 -11.55 -16.04 -0.05
CA GLU A 123 -12.61 -15.07 0.19
C GLU A 123 -12.18 -13.66 -0.21
N TYR A 124 -10.94 -13.25 0.10
CA TYR A 124 -10.37 -12.00 -0.38
C TYR A 124 -10.38 -11.92 -1.91
N LEU A 125 -9.89 -12.95 -2.59
CA LEU A 125 -9.88 -13.01 -4.06
C LEU A 125 -11.29 -12.93 -4.67
N ALA A 126 -12.27 -13.56 -4.03
CA ALA A 126 -13.66 -13.52 -4.48
C ALA A 126 -14.30 -12.14 -4.25
N GLN A 127 -14.09 -11.53 -3.08
CA GLN A 127 -14.66 -10.24 -2.72
C GLN A 127 -14.09 -9.08 -3.55
N PHE A 128 -12.78 -9.10 -3.80
CA PHE A 128 -12.08 -8.02 -4.49
C PHE A 128 -11.72 -8.33 -5.94
N ALA A 129 -12.40 -9.32 -6.55
CA ALA A 129 -12.13 -9.75 -7.94
C ALA A 129 -12.15 -8.58 -8.93
N ASP A 130 -13.11 -7.65 -8.80
CA ASP A 130 -13.25 -6.49 -9.69
C ASP A 130 -12.06 -5.52 -9.59
N TRP A 131 -11.40 -5.43 -8.42
CA TRP A 131 -10.18 -4.63 -8.21
C TRP A 131 -8.92 -5.34 -8.69
N LEU A 132 -8.88 -6.68 -8.59
CA LEU A 132 -7.74 -7.51 -9.00
C LEU A 132 -7.75 -7.84 -10.50
N ASP A 133 -8.88 -7.61 -11.19
CA ASP A 133 -9.05 -7.87 -12.62
C ASP A 133 -9.41 -6.61 -13.42
N VAL A 134 -9.05 -5.43 -12.92
CA VAL A 134 -9.19 -4.19 -13.72
C VAL A 134 -8.40 -4.32 -15.03
N PRO A 135 -8.80 -3.63 -16.11
CA PRO A 135 -8.17 -3.77 -17.44
C PRO A 135 -6.64 -3.69 -17.39
N LEU A 136 -6.10 -2.72 -16.69
CA LEU A 136 -4.65 -2.54 -16.55
C LEU A 136 -3.94 -3.79 -16.01
N LEU A 137 -4.44 -4.38 -14.91
CA LEU A 137 -3.84 -5.55 -14.28
C LEU A 137 -4.03 -6.81 -15.13
N ARG A 138 -5.19 -6.96 -15.75
CA ARG A 138 -5.48 -8.07 -16.66
C ARG A 138 -4.59 -8.04 -17.89
N GLU A 139 -4.47 -6.88 -18.53
CA GLU A 139 -3.61 -6.69 -19.70
C GLU A 139 -2.14 -6.94 -19.38
N GLN A 140 -1.66 -6.47 -18.22
CA GLN A 140 -0.30 -6.73 -17.77
C GLN A 140 -0.06 -8.23 -17.57
N ARG A 141 -0.95 -8.93 -16.87
CA ARG A 141 -0.87 -10.37 -16.63
C ARG A 141 -0.84 -11.17 -17.95
N LEU A 142 -1.72 -10.84 -18.90
CA LEU A 142 -1.78 -11.50 -20.21
C LEU A 142 -0.61 -11.13 -21.13
N LYS A 143 -0.01 -9.95 -20.95
CA LYS A 143 1.23 -9.58 -21.64
C LYS A 143 2.42 -10.42 -21.19
N ASP A 144 2.48 -10.74 -19.90
CA ASP A 144 3.53 -11.58 -19.32
C ASP A 144 3.36 -13.05 -19.70
N ASP A 145 2.14 -13.56 -19.59
CA ASP A 145 1.76 -14.91 -20.01
C ASP A 145 0.34 -14.91 -20.58
N PRO A 146 0.17 -15.04 -21.91
CA PRO A 146 -1.13 -15.06 -22.56
C PRO A 146 -2.07 -16.19 -22.10
N GLN A 147 -1.57 -17.18 -21.38
CA GLN A 147 -2.36 -18.27 -20.81
C GLN A 147 -2.70 -18.05 -19.32
N ASP A 148 -2.19 -16.98 -18.70
CA ASP A 148 -2.44 -16.72 -17.30
C ASP A 148 -3.74 -15.94 -17.07
N HIS A 149 -4.81 -16.68 -16.79
CA HIS A 149 -6.13 -16.14 -16.42
C HIS A 149 -6.42 -16.21 -14.91
N LYS A 150 -5.43 -16.60 -14.09
CA LYS A 150 -5.62 -16.81 -12.66
C LYS A 150 -5.50 -15.49 -11.89
N LEU A 151 -6.55 -15.13 -11.12
CA LEU A 151 -6.43 -14.08 -10.12
C LEU A 151 -5.54 -14.54 -8.96
N ARG A 152 -4.75 -13.61 -8.45
CA ARG A 152 -3.87 -13.81 -7.30
C ARG A 152 -3.94 -12.60 -6.37
N ALA A 153 -3.58 -12.79 -5.13
CA ALA A 153 -3.43 -11.72 -4.14
C ALA A 153 -2.14 -10.89 -4.36
N TYR A 154 -1.31 -11.30 -5.31
CA TYR A 154 -0.11 -10.60 -5.76
C TYR A 154 -0.14 -10.38 -7.27
N TYR A 155 0.35 -9.24 -7.70
CA TYR A 155 0.30 -8.80 -9.10
C TYR A 155 1.30 -7.68 -9.35
N HIS A 156 1.46 -7.27 -10.59
CA HIS A 156 2.21 -6.07 -10.93
C HIS A 156 1.59 -5.30 -12.08
N TRP A 157 2.00 -4.06 -12.23
CA TRP A 157 1.67 -3.21 -13.37
C TRP A 157 2.78 -2.22 -13.65
N VAL A 158 2.96 -1.92 -14.94
CA VAL A 158 3.95 -0.96 -15.40
C VAL A 158 3.28 0.39 -15.68
N LYS A 159 3.88 1.46 -15.15
CA LYS A 159 3.54 2.83 -15.50
C LYS A 159 4.81 3.62 -15.83
N GLY A 160 4.93 4.10 -17.07
CA GLY A 160 6.14 4.75 -17.54
C GLY A 160 7.34 3.80 -17.52
N ASN A 161 8.36 4.17 -16.74
CA ASN A 161 9.57 3.37 -16.54
C ASN A 161 9.63 2.67 -15.17
N VAL A 162 8.51 2.58 -14.47
CA VAL A 162 8.37 1.96 -13.15
C VAL A 162 7.52 0.70 -13.24
N ASP A 163 7.99 -0.42 -12.72
CA ASP A 163 7.17 -1.59 -12.39
C ASP A 163 6.78 -1.57 -10.92
N PHE A 164 5.47 -1.59 -10.66
CA PHE A 164 4.86 -1.68 -9.34
C PHE A 164 4.52 -3.14 -9.05
N ILE A 165 5.10 -3.69 -8.01
CA ILE A 165 4.95 -5.09 -7.61
C ILE A 165 4.22 -5.17 -6.28
N ALA A 166 2.95 -5.59 -6.31
CA ALA A 166 2.14 -5.87 -5.12
C ALA A 166 2.39 -7.31 -4.67
N LEU A 167 2.83 -7.49 -3.44
CA LEU A 167 3.13 -8.80 -2.86
C LEU A 167 2.17 -9.15 -1.73
N ASP A 168 1.83 -10.43 -1.61
CA ASP A 168 1.07 -11.00 -0.50
C ASP A 168 2.03 -11.76 0.42
N ASN A 169 2.45 -11.11 1.50
CA ASN A 169 3.27 -11.73 2.54
C ASN A 169 2.51 -11.97 3.85
N ALA A 170 1.26 -11.53 3.92
CA ALA A 170 0.40 -11.70 5.09
C ALA A 170 -0.28 -13.07 5.14
N SER A 171 -0.44 -13.75 4.00
CA SER A 171 -1.04 -15.08 3.96
C SER A 171 -0.10 -16.15 4.52
N GLY A 172 -0.25 -16.43 5.84
CA GLY A 172 0.58 -17.39 6.56
C GLY A 172 2.01 -16.88 6.82
N ASP A 173 2.18 -15.59 6.96
CA ASP A 173 3.41 -14.87 7.29
C ASP A 173 4.60 -15.30 6.43
N GLN A 174 4.40 -15.42 5.11
CA GLN A 174 5.45 -15.81 4.18
C GLN A 174 5.08 -15.55 2.72
N PHE A 175 6.09 -15.52 1.87
CA PHE A 175 5.89 -15.72 0.44
C PHE A 175 5.85 -17.23 0.14
N ASP A 176 4.73 -17.71 -0.40
CA ASP A 176 4.62 -19.12 -0.79
C ASP A 176 5.49 -19.43 -2.02
N ALA A 177 5.72 -20.74 -2.29
CA ALA A 177 6.61 -21.18 -3.35
C ALA A 177 6.18 -20.72 -4.76
N ALA A 178 4.87 -20.58 -4.98
CA ALA A 178 4.34 -20.11 -6.26
C ALA A 178 4.62 -18.61 -6.44
N GLN A 179 4.42 -17.82 -5.39
CA GLN A 179 4.72 -16.39 -5.39
C GLN A 179 6.23 -16.15 -5.51
N MET A 180 7.07 -16.90 -4.78
CA MET A 180 8.53 -16.79 -4.88
C MET A 180 9.02 -17.01 -6.33
N LYS A 181 8.50 -18.04 -7.00
CA LYS A 181 8.84 -18.28 -8.42
C LYS A 181 8.40 -17.11 -9.30
N TRP A 182 7.22 -16.56 -9.05
CA TRP A 182 6.68 -15.42 -9.80
C TRP A 182 7.49 -14.13 -9.54
N ILE A 183 7.88 -13.84 -8.28
CA ILE A 183 8.74 -12.70 -7.93
C ILE A 183 10.07 -12.76 -8.70
N HIS A 184 10.76 -13.90 -8.67
CA HIS A 184 12.01 -14.06 -9.41
C HIS A 184 11.81 -13.85 -10.92
N SER A 185 10.72 -14.37 -11.48
CA SER A 185 10.42 -14.16 -12.91
C SER A 185 10.15 -12.71 -13.25
N ALA A 186 9.48 -11.94 -12.36
CA ALA A 186 9.23 -10.53 -12.54
C ALA A 186 10.54 -9.72 -12.48
N ILE A 187 11.36 -9.95 -11.45
CA ILE A 187 12.66 -9.28 -11.30
C ILE A 187 13.58 -9.57 -12.48
N ASP A 188 13.68 -10.85 -12.91
CA ASP A 188 14.51 -11.26 -14.07
C ASP A 188 14.07 -10.62 -15.39
N ARG A 189 12.77 -10.40 -15.57
CA ARG A 189 12.21 -9.70 -16.74
C ARG A 189 12.59 -8.23 -16.72
N ASP A 190 12.44 -7.58 -15.55
CA ASP A 190 12.74 -6.16 -15.39
C ASP A 190 14.23 -5.88 -15.46
N GLU A 191 15.07 -6.80 -15.01
CA GLU A 191 16.53 -6.69 -15.15
C GLU A 191 16.94 -6.58 -16.62
N LYS A 192 16.28 -7.37 -17.49
CA LYS A 192 16.54 -7.41 -18.94
C LYS A 192 15.84 -6.31 -19.74
N SER A 193 14.92 -5.57 -19.12
CA SER A 193 14.12 -4.54 -19.79
C SER A 193 14.87 -3.21 -19.88
N ASP A 194 15.07 -2.69 -21.06
CA ASP A 194 15.58 -1.32 -21.25
C ASP A 194 14.56 -0.24 -20.89
N GLN A 195 13.28 -0.62 -20.82
CA GLN A 195 12.19 0.31 -20.47
C GLN A 195 12.11 0.53 -18.95
N ILE A 196 12.26 -0.52 -18.15
CA ILE A 196 12.13 -0.44 -16.69
C ILE A 196 13.42 0.09 -16.07
N ARG A 197 13.31 1.15 -15.29
CA ARG A 197 14.39 1.78 -14.53
C ARG A 197 14.23 1.60 -13.03
N THR A 198 12.99 1.32 -12.59
CA THR A 198 12.62 1.31 -11.17
C THR A 198 11.64 0.19 -10.90
N ILE A 199 11.86 -0.51 -9.79
CA ILE A 199 10.89 -1.38 -9.16
C ILE A 199 10.40 -0.70 -7.87
N VAL A 200 9.09 -0.56 -7.73
CA VAL A 200 8.44 -0.18 -6.47
C VAL A 200 7.67 -1.38 -5.94
N VAL A 201 8.09 -1.89 -4.79
CA VAL A 201 7.46 -3.05 -4.15
C VAL A 201 6.59 -2.59 -3.01
N GLY A 202 5.32 -3.02 -2.99
CA GLY A 202 4.39 -2.80 -1.89
C GLY A 202 3.91 -4.12 -1.31
N MET A 203 3.84 -4.19 0.02
CA MET A 203 3.41 -5.37 0.76
C MET A 203 2.87 -4.96 2.13
N HIS A 204 2.22 -5.90 2.83
CA HIS A 204 1.68 -5.59 4.15
C HIS A 204 2.77 -5.56 5.22
N GLU A 205 3.44 -6.67 5.46
CA GLU A 205 4.51 -6.76 6.47
C GLU A 205 5.85 -6.31 5.90
N ALA A 206 6.63 -5.56 6.69
CA ALA A 206 7.98 -5.19 6.29
C ALA A 206 8.89 -6.43 6.15
N LEU A 207 9.81 -6.41 5.19
CA LEU A 207 10.80 -7.47 5.01
C LEU A 207 11.69 -7.61 6.28
N PRO A 208 12.30 -8.79 6.50
CA PRO A 208 13.09 -9.08 7.70
C PRO A 208 14.25 -8.10 7.92
N GLY A 209 14.59 -7.90 9.18
CA GLY A 209 15.68 -7.02 9.58
C GLY A 209 15.37 -5.53 9.45
N SER A 210 14.08 -5.17 9.35
CA SER A 210 13.58 -3.79 9.42
C SER A 210 13.45 -3.32 10.87
N PHE A 211 13.26 -2.01 11.07
CA PHE A 211 12.88 -1.45 12.38
C PHE A 211 11.46 -1.83 12.84
N GLY A 212 10.64 -2.43 11.99
CA GLY A 212 9.34 -3.02 12.33
C GLY A 212 9.41 -4.43 12.88
N ASP A 213 10.52 -4.85 13.48
CA ASP A 213 10.90 -6.23 13.82
C ASP A 213 9.81 -7.03 14.55
N SER A 214 9.07 -6.43 15.48
CA SER A 214 7.90 -7.05 16.13
C SER A 214 6.59 -6.95 15.30
N HIS A 215 6.64 -6.42 14.08
CA HIS A 215 5.53 -6.28 13.12
C HIS A 215 6.11 -6.38 11.70
N SER A 216 6.81 -7.48 11.43
CA SER A 216 7.48 -7.75 10.17
C SER A 216 7.55 -9.25 9.91
N MET A 217 7.97 -9.64 8.74
CA MET A 217 8.19 -11.05 8.39
C MET A 217 9.22 -11.77 9.27
N SER A 218 9.91 -11.07 10.17
CA SER A 218 10.79 -11.69 11.18
C SER A 218 10.06 -12.45 12.27
N GLU A 219 8.74 -12.28 12.43
CA GLU A 219 7.94 -12.94 13.48
C GLU A 219 7.84 -14.45 13.27
N SER A 220 7.90 -14.93 12.03
CA SER A 220 7.88 -16.35 11.72
C SER A 220 9.19 -16.82 11.08
N GLY A 221 9.60 -18.04 11.39
CA GLY A 221 10.80 -18.61 10.75
C GLY A 221 10.64 -18.85 9.24
N GLN A 222 9.43 -18.92 8.72
CA GLN A 222 9.14 -19.04 7.29
C GLN A 222 9.17 -17.66 6.64
N GLY A 223 8.59 -16.66 7.28
CA GLY A 223 8.64 -15.26 6.89
C GLY A 223 10.06 -14.74 6.81
N GLU A 224 10.85 -14.97 7.86
CA GLU A 224 12.27 -14.59 7.90
C GLU A 224 13.04 -15.19 6.70
N ARG A 225 12.84 -16.47 6.38
CA ARG A 225 13.54 -17.11 5.25
C ARG A 225 13.09 -16.59 3.89
N SER A 226 11.79 -16.56 3.64
CA SER A 226 11.26 -16.13 2.34
C SER A 226 11.45 -14.63 2.12
N GLY A 227 11.22 -13.82 3.14
CA GLY A 227 11.42 -12.37 3.09
C GLY A 227 12.87 -11.98 2.86
N ARG A 228 13.82 -12.67 3.50
CA ARG A 228 15.26 -12.45 3.27
C ARG A 228 15.66 -12.77 1.83
N GLN A 229 15.15 -13.86 1.25
CA GLN A 229 15.39 -14.18 -0.15
C GLN A 229 14.87 -13.10 -1.11
N VAL A 230 13.68 -12.54 -0.83
CA VAL A 230 13.14 -11.42 -1.62
C VAL A 230 13.99 -10.16 -1.46
N TYR A 231 14.40 -9.82 -0.22
CA TYR A 231 15.28 -8.69 0.01
C TYR A 231 16.59 -8.81 -0.78
N GLU A 232 17.23 -9.98 -0.72
CA GLU A 232 18.49 -10.25 -1.42
C GLU A 232 18.32 -10.20 -2.95
N ALA A 233 17.19 -10.69 -3.49
CA ALA A 233 16.89 -10.62 -4.92
C ALA A 233 16.70 -9.15 -5.37
N LEU A 234 15.97 -8.34 -4.60
CA LEU A 234 15.79 -6.92 -4.87
C LEU A 234 17.12 -6.13 -4.77
N LEU A 235 17.93 -6.46 -3.78
CA LEU A 235 19.26 -5.86 -3.62
C LEU A 235 20.19 -6.24 -4.78
N HIS A 236 20.15 -7.50 -5.23
CA HIS A 236 20.87 -7.95 -6.41
C HIS A 236 20.47 -7.15 -7.64
N PHE A 237 19.16 -7.04 -7.91
CA PHE A 237 18.64 -6.22 -9.01
C PHE A 237 19.15 -4.78 -8.94
N GLN A 238 19.07 -4.11 -7.78
CA GLN A 238 19.57 -2.74 -7.62
C GLN A 238 21.05 -2.62 -7.98
N ASN A 239 21.87 -3.56 -7.54
CA ASN A 239 23.31 -3.50 -7.70
C ASN A 239 23.80 -3.95 -9.06
N SER A 240 23.20 -5.03 -9.64
CA SER A 240 23.63 -5.63 -10.93
C SER A 240 23.08 -4.85 -12.12
N ALA A 241 21.80 -4.48 -12.08
CA ALA A 241 21.16 -3.74 -13.15
C ALA A 241 21.37 -2.22 -13.08
N HIS A 242 21.91 -1.72 -11.97
CA HIS A 242 22.02 -0.28 -11.68
C HIS A 242 20.70 0.46 -11.83
N LYS A 243 19.61 -0.15 -11.34
CA LYS A 243 18.24 0.36 -11.35
C LYS A 243 17.77 0.65 -9.92
N HIS A 244 16.71 1.45 -9.79
CA HIS A 244 16.18 1.81 -8.49
C HIS A 244 15.26 0.73 -7.93
N VAL A 245 15.33 0.51 -6.62
CA VAL A 245 14.38 -0.32 -5.86
C VAL A 245 13.88 0.47 -4.67
N TYR A 246 12.57 0.45 -4.44
CA TYR A 246 11.90 1.10 -3.31
C TYR A 246 10.88 0.15 -2.71
N VAL A 247 10.89 0.01 -1.37
CA VAL A 247 10.04 -0.95 -0.66
C VAL A 247 9.09 -0.22 0.29
N PHE A 248 7.80 -0.42 0.14
CA PHE A 248 6.78 0.12 1.02
C PHE A 248 6.06 -1.00 1.76
N ALA A 249 5.88 -0.82 3.07
CA ALA A 249 5.14 -1.73 3.92
C ALA A 249 4.18 -0.97 4.84
N SER A 250 3.26 -1.69 5.47
CA SER A 250 2.35 -1.21 6.50
C SER A 250 2.43 -2.10 7.76
N HIS A 251 1.31 -2.64 8.29
CA HIS A 251 1.23 -3.55 9.43
C HIS A 251 1.69 -2.96 10.78
N ALA A 252 2.79 -2.24 10.81
CA ALA A 252 3.18 -1.45 11.96
C ALA A 252 2.56 -0.05 11.86
N HIS A 253 1.71 0.32 12.82
CA HIS A 253 0.84 1.49 12.73
C HIS A 253 1.55 2.80 13.12
N PHE A 254 2.65 3.08 12.45
CA PHE A 254 3.41 4.32 12.51
C PHE A 254 3.95 4.69 11.12
N PHE A 255 4.49 5.89 10.99
CA PHE A 255 5.25 6.28 9.80
C PHE A 255 6.75 6.18 10.07
N MET A 256 7.51 5.56 9.16
CA MET A 256 8.98 5.53 9.22
C MET A 256 9.60 5.42 7.83
N GLU A 257 10.63 6.23 7.58
CA GLU A 257 11.59 6.08 6.48
C GLU A 257 12.83 5.33 6.90
N ASP A 258 13.60 4.88 5.92
CA ASP A 258 14.90 4.22 6.13
C ASP A 258 14.80 2.95 7.02
N VAL A 259 13.67 2.23 6.93
CA VAL A 259 13.32 1.11 7.83
C VAL A 259 14.33 -0.04 7.80
N PHE A 260 15.12 -0.17 6.74
CA PHE A 260 16.16 -1.18 6.60
C PHE A 260 17.56 -0.67 6.97
N ARG A 261 17.69 0.56 7.50
CA ARG A 261 18.98 1.10 7.98
C ARG A 261 19.32 0.53 9.36
N THR A 262 19.41 -0.77 9.44
CA THR A 262 19.70 -1.56 10.64
C THR A 262 21.09 -2.21 10.57
N GLU A 263 21.56 -2.78 11.65
CA GLU A 263 22.82 -3.55 11.64
C GLU A 263 22.71 -4.82 10.76
N THR A 264 21.51 -5.40 10.63
CA THR A 264 21.24 -6.57 9.77
C THR A 264 21.64 -6.31 8.31
N TRP A 265 21.32 -5.11 7.79
CA TRP A 265 21.54 -4.76 6.39
C TRP A 265 22.66 -3.74 6.18
N LYS A 266 23.54 -3.58 7.16
CA LYS A 266 24.65 -2.63 7.10
C LYS A 266 25.47 -2.79 5.83
N GLY A 267 25.58 -1.69 5.06
CA GLY A 267 26.27 -1.66 3.76
C GLY A 267 25.44 -2.20 2.57
N ASN A 268 24.25 -2.77 2.81
CA ASN A 268 23.37 -3.35 1.81
C ASN A 268 21.91 -2.90 2.02
N VAL A 269 21.71 -1.60 2.19
CA VAL A 269 20.42 -1.01 2.57
C VAL A 269 19.58 -0.72 1.34
N LEU A 270 18.39 -1.30 1.26
CA LEU A 270 17.34 -0.87 0.33
C LEU A 270 16.59 0.34 0.92
N PRO A 271 16.23 1.35 0.13
CA PRO A 271 15.27 2.37 0.55
C PRO A 271 13.93 1.75 0.90
N GLY A 272 13.42 2.03 2.10
CA GLY A 272 12.18 1.42 2.55
C GLY A 272 11.40 2.29 3.54
N TRP A 273 10.08 2.12 3.54
CA TRP A 273 9.12 2.86 4.36
C TRP A 273 8.12 1.92 5.02
N ILE A 274 7.67 2.31 6.21
CA ILE A 274 6.47 1.79 6.87
C ILE A 274 5.44 2.91 6.94
N VAL A 275 4.20 2.64 6.53
CA VAL A 275 3.11 3.61 6.47
C VAL A 275 1.75 2.98 6.82
N GLY A 276 1.66 2.33 7.97
CA GLY A 276 0.44 1.74 8.53
C GLY A 276 -0.44 2.77 9.25
N THR A 277 -0.83 3.85 8.55
CA THR A 277 -1.37 5.07 9.20
C THR A 277 -2.74 5.50 8.70
N ALA A 278 -3.50 4.60 8.04
CA ALA A 278 -4.76 4.95 7.38
C ALA A 278 -6.03 4.83 8.26
N GLY A 279 -5.92 4.47 9.55
CA GLY A 279 -7.10 4.37 10.43
C GLY A 279 -6.94 3.46 11.64
N ALA A 280 -6.01 2.52 11.61
CA ALA A 280 -5.78 1.56 12.69
C ALA A 280 -5.32 2.23 14.02
N VAL A 281 -5.39 1.45 15.10
CA VAL A 281 -4.86 1.88 16.41
C VAL A 281 -3.41 2.30 16.26
N ARG A 282 -3.12 3.57 16.48
CA ARG A 282 -1.78 4.15 16.26
C ARG A 282 -0.78 3.65 17.28
N TYR A 283 0.41 3.28 16.82
CA TYR A 283 1.47 2.71 17.64
C TYR A 283 2.52 3.74 18.04
N ARG A 284 3.25 3.39 19.11
CA ARG A 284 4.52 4.03 19.46
C ARG A 284 5.61 3.55 18.50
N LEU A 285 6.67 4.35 18.38
CA LEU A 285 7.86 3.89 17.64
C LEU A 285 8.56 2.72 18.37
N PRO A 286 9.25 1.85 17.64
CA PRO A 286 10.03 0.77 18.21
C PRO A 286 11.09 1.27 19.21
N PRO A 287 11.46 0.45 20.20
CA PRO A 287 12.51 0.81 21.16
C PRO A 287 13.80 1.24 20.47
N GLY A 288 14.39 2.34 20.93
CA GLY A 288 15.63 2.88 20.35
C GLY A 288 15.45 3.81 19.15
N VAL A 289 14.28 3.84 18.52
CA VAL A 289 13.99 4.80 17.45
C VAL A 289 13.56 6.14 18.03
N LYS A 290 14.19 7.21 17.58
CA LYS A 290 13.86 8.58 17.99
C LYS A 290 12.84 9.18 17.02
N ALA A 291 11.79 9.80 17.58
CA ALA A 291 10.85 10.58 16.78
C ALA A 291 11.57 11.75 16.06
N GLY A 292 11.15 12.00 14.83
CA GLY A 292 11.69 13.05 13.97
C GLY A 292 11.01 13.03 12.61
N PRO A 293 11.45 13.84 11.65
CA PRO A 293 10.78 13.96 10.35
C PRO A 293 10.64 12.62 9.59
N LYS A 294 11.51 11.65 9.87
CA LYS A 294 11.54 10.33 9.25
C LYS A 294 10.92 9.22 10.08
N ALA A 295 10.41 9.52 11.29
CA ALA A 295 9.79 8.54 12.19
C ALA A 295 8.78 9.23 13.09
N LEU A 296 7.50 8.97 12.86
CA LEU A 296 6.39 9.60 13.56
C LEU A 296 5.50 8.52 14.20
N ALA A 297 5.30 8.64 15.52
CA ALA A 297 4.35 7.83 16.28
C ALA A 297 3.00 8.50 16.40
N ASN A 298 1.96 7.72 16.66
CA ASN A 298 0.63 8.23 16.96
C ASN A 298 0.06 9.17 15.89
N VAL A 299 0.32 8.89 14.61
CA VAL A 299 -0.11 9.72 13.47
C VAL A 299 -1.08 8.97 12.58
N TYR A 300 -1.98 9.70 11.94
CA TYR A 300 -2.69 9.31 10.73
C TYR A 300 -2.11 10.05 9.53
N GLY A 301 -2.17 9.44 8.36
CA GLY A 301 -1.68 10.05 7.14
C GLY A 301 -1.36 9.04 6.04
N PHE A 302 -0.71 9.54 5.01
CA PHE A 302 -0.28 8.79 3.84
C PHE A 302 0.97 9.40 3.24
N ILE A 303 1.70 8.64 2.42
CA ILE A 303 2.84 9.15 1.67
C ILE A 303 2.37 9.58 0.28
N VAL A 304 2.78 10.77 -0.16
CA VAL A 304 2.80 11.17 -1.57
C VAL A 304 4.19 10.89 -2.11
N VAL A 305 4.26 10.08 -3.15
CA VAL A 305 5.50 9.73 -3.85
C VAL A 305 5.53 10.46 -5.18
N THR A 306 6.59 11.20 -5.45
CA THR A 306 6.87 11.79 -6.75
C THR A 306 7.88 10.92 -7.47
N VAL A 307 7.54 10.50 -8.69
CA VAL A 307 8.43 9.74 -9.58
C VAL A 307 9.05 10.73 -10.57
N GLU A 308 10.37 10.77 -10.59
CA GLU A 308 11.13 11.62 -11.50
C GLU A 308 11.34 10.94 -12.85
N ILE A 309 11.74 11.70 -13.85
CA ILE A 309 11.95 11.23 -15.23
C ILE A 309 12.97 10.09 -15.33
N ASP A 310 14.00 10.13 -14.47
CA ASP A 310 15.05 9.11 -14.41
C ASP A 310 14.63 7.84 -13.65
N GLY A 311 13.43 7.82 -13.06
CA GLY A 311 12.89 6.73 -12.25
C GLY A 311 13.23 6.86 -10.77
N SER A 312 14.01 7.84 -10.34
CA SER A 312 14.17 8.11 -8.91
C SER A 312 12.86 8.60 -8.29
N ILE A 313 12.70 8.40 -6.97
CA ILE A 313 11.53 8.92 -6.26
C ILE A 313 11.93 9.86 -5.13
N SER A 314 11.01 10.76 -4.81
CA SER A 314 11.00 11.50 -3.56
C SER A 314 9.67 11.28 -2.84
N THR A 315 9.69 11.33 -1.51
CA THR A 315 8.52 11.04 -0.67
C THR A 315 8.20 12.21 0.24
N SER A 316 6.91 12.38 0.52
CA SER A 316 6.41 13.37 1.48
C SER A 316 5.26 12.75 2.26
N PHE A 317 5.44 12.60 3.58
CA PHE A 317 4.36 12.16 4.46
C PHE A 317 3.37 13.29 4.70
N GLN A 318 2.11 13.04 4.40
CA GLN A 318 0.99 13.95 4.61
C GLN A 318 0.27 13.54 5.90
N GLN A 319 0.64 14.20 7.00
CA GLN A 319 -0.01 13.96 8.28
C GLN A 319 -1.42 14.56 8.28
N LEU A 320 -2.41 13.79 8.74
CA LEU A 320 -3.77 14.24 8.94
C LEU A 320 -3.99 14.69 10.39
N MET A 321 -4.57 15.87 10.54
CA MET A 321 -4.92 16.46 11.84
C MET A 321 -6.42 16.32 12.11
N LEU A 322 -6.84 16.60 13.34
CA LEU A 322 -8.25 16.51 13.72
C LEU A 322 -9.16 17.34 12.78
N ASP A 323 -8.72 18.54 12.43
CA ASP A 323 -9.50 19.43 11.56
C ASP A 323 -9.68 18.84 10.14
N ASP A 324 -8.70 18.12 9.63
CA ASP A 324 -8.80 17.41 8.34
C ASP A 324 -9.86 16.32 8.40
N LEU A 325 -9.90 15.54 9.52
CA LEU A 325 -10.90 14.51 9.73
C LEU A 325 -12.31 15.08 9.89
N LEU A 326 -12.46 16.15 10.66
CA LEU A 326 -13.76 16.83 10.83
C LEU A 326 -14.27 17.42 9.51
N HIS A 327 -13.37 18.02 8.72
CA HIS A 327 -13.72 18.58 7.42
C HIS A 327 -14.14 17.52 6.40
N ALA A 328 -13.48 16.38 6.41
CA ALA A 328 -13.78 15.27 5.50
C ALA A 328 -15.08 14.52 5.86
N ASN A 329 -15.57 14.67 7.10
CA ASN A 329 -16.71 13.92 7.65
C ASN A 329 -17.77 14.83 8.28
N PRO A 330 -18.38 15.77 7.52
CA PRO A 330 -19.32 16.74 8.10
C PRO A 330 -20.62 16.10 8.62
N ASP A 331 -20.97 14.91 8.13
CA ASP A 331 -22.19 14.20 8.49
C ASP A 331 -22.02 13.20 9.64
N LEU A 332 -20.78 12.94 10.08
CA LEU A 332 -20.50 12.01 11.18
C LEU A 332 -20.59 12.72 12.54
N PRO A 333 -20.97 11.97 13.61
CA PRO A 333 -20.97 12.54 14.96
C PRO A 333 -19.57 13.00 15.39
N GLU A 334 -19.40 14.30 15.65
CA GLU A 334 -18.12 14.87 16.09
C GLU A 334 -17.47 14.11 17.27
N PRO A 335 -18.20 13.61 18.30
CA PRO A 335 -17.60 12.81 19.37
C PRO A 335 -16.89 11.55 18.87
N LEU A 336 -17.40 10.90 17.80
CA LEU A 336 -16.75 9.71 17.21
C LEU A 336 -15.46 10.10 16.48
N VAL A 337 -15.50 11.17 15.67
CA VAL A 337 -14.31 11.66 14.96
C VAL A 337 -13.21 12.05 15.95
N ARG A 338 -13.57 12.78 17.04
CA ARG A 338 -12.62 13.13 18.10
C ARG A 338 -12.08 11.92 18.83
N TRP A 339 -12.92 10.95 19.15
CA TRP A 339 -12.47 9.70 19.79
C TRP A 339 -11.45 8.98 18.93
N CYS A 340 -11.71 8.82 17.65
CA CYS A 340 -10.76 8.22 16.69
C CYS A 340 -9.43 8.97 16.64
N TYR A 341 -9.46 10.29 16.67
CA TYR A 341 -8.23 11.09 16.66
C TYR A 341 -7.50 11.11 18.00
N GLU A 342 -8.20 11.14 19.13
CA GLU A 342 -7.58 11.32 20.44
C GLU A 342 -7.26 10.01 21.16
N GLN A 343 -8.14 9.00 21.04
CA GLN A 343 -8.11 7.78 21.85
C GLN A 343 -7.65 6.54 21.10
N ASN A 344 -7.84 6.45 19.78
CA ASN A 344 -7.44 5.28 18.98
C ASN A 344 -5.89 5.19 18.85
N ARG A 345 -5.23 4.88 19.97
CA ARG A 345 -3.77 4.78 20.08
C ARG A 345 -3.35 3.87 21.23
N GLN A 346 -2.18 3.28 21.15
CA GLN A 346 -1.56 2.55 22.27
C GLN A 346 -1.31 3.49 23.45
N GLN A 347 -1.75 3.06 24.63
CA GLN A 347 -1.57 3.80 25.89
C GLN A 347 -0.14 3.71 26.41
#